data_2186870a1c0e62b2726b5da8926a73c0
#
_entry.id   2186870a1c0e62b2726b5da8926a73c0
#
_cell.length_a   1.000
_cell.length_b   1.000
_cell.length_c   1.000
_cell.angle_alpha   90.00
_cell.angle_beta   90.00
_cell.angle_gamma   90.00
#
_symmetry.space_group_name_H-M   'P 1'
#
loop_
_entity.id
_entity.type
_entity.pdbx_description
1 polymer ?
#
loop_
_entity_poly.entity_id
_entity_poly.type
_entity_poly.pdbx_seq_one_letter_code
_entity_poly.pdbx_strand_id
1 'polypeptide(L)'
;MTYPNEQLPAGRPLKTAPAYSDMTEAGALWGQNWDLESPLYFAEKGFEETPSLKRSNAFDIVGRECKAVREGVGLFDITGFSRYEISGPNARAWLDKLFATRLPTPGRARLAVALGHDGRLKGDLTLLNWGDGT
;
A
#
# COMPACT_ATOMS: atom_id res chain seq x y z
N MET A 1 24.02 -1.22 15.46
CA MET A 1 23.52 -0.30 14.41
C MET A 1 22.82 -1.18 13.40
N THR A 2 21.53 -0.96 13.13
CA THR A 2 20.77 -1.71 12.12
C THR A 2 20.95 -1.05 10.76
N TYR A 3 20.99 -1.85 9.71
CA TYR A 3 20.98 -1.34 8.35
C TYR A 3 19.63 -0.75 7.99
N PRO A 4 19.58 0.25 7.09
CA PRO A 4 18.32 0.68 6.50
C PRO A 4 17.61 -0.54 5.89
N ASN A 5 16.30 -0.64 6.10
CA ASN A 5 15.45 -1.76 5.64
C ASN A 5 15.69 -3.13 6.31
N GLU A 6 16.59 -3.21 7.29
CA GLU A 6 16.70 -4.43 8.09
C GLU A 6 15.45 -4.61 8.94
N GLN A 7 14.79 -5.74 8.77
CA GLN A 7 13.54 -6.07 9.46
C GLN A 7 13.82 -6.91 10.71
N LEU A 8 13.20 -6.54 11.83
CA LEU A 8 13.31 -7.33 13.05
C LEU A 8 12.41 -8.57 12.96
N PRO A 9 12.96 -9.80 13.09
CA PRO A 9 12.16 -11.02 12.95
C PRO A 9 11.29 -11.32 14.17
N ALA A 10 11.66 -10.80 15.35
CA ALA A 10 10.95 -11.09 16.59
C ALA A 10 9.53 -10.51 16.58
N GLY A 11 8.54 -11.32 16.98
CA GLY A 11 7.15 -10.93 17.06
C GLY A 11 6.41 -10.86 15.72
N ARG A 12 7.00 -11.33 14.64
CA ARG A 12 6.38 -11.35 13.31
C ARG A 12 5.88 -12.75 12.93
N PRO A 13 4.82 -12.84 12.09
CA PRO A 13 3.96 -11.74 11.61
C PRO A 13 2.94 -11.27 12.65
N LEU A 14 2.61 -9.98 12.70
CA LEU A 14 1.53 -9.43 13.53
C LEU A 14 0.22 -9.32 12.75
N LYS A 15 0.28 -8.74 11.57
CA LYS A 15 -0.87 -8.59 10.66
C LYS A 15 -0.45 -9.05 9.26
N THR A 16 -1.33 -9.78 8.59
CA THR A 16 -1.08 -10.30 7.24
C THR A 16 -2.19 -9.90 6.28
N ALA A 17 -1.84 -9.72 5.01
CA ALA A 17 -2.80 -9.55 3.93
C ALA A 17 -3.52 -10.88 3.61
N PRO A 18 -4.71 -10.86 2.99
CA PRO A 18 -5.42 -12.09 2.60
C PRO A 18 -4.60 -13.04 1.71
N ALA A 19 -3.77 -12.49 0.83
CA ALA A 19 -2.90 -13.26 -0.07
C ALA A 19 -1.51 -13.59 0.52
N TYR A 20 -1.31 -13.45 1.82
CA TYR A 20 -0.01 -13.63 2.47
C TYR A 20 0.58 -15.01 2.22
N SER A 21 -0.21 -16.08 2.39
CA SER A 21 0.25 -17.46 2.17
C SER A 21 0.65 -17.70 0.72
N ASP A 22 -0.17 -17.29 -0.24
CA ASP A 22 0.09 -17.48 -1.67
C ASP A 22 1.34 -16.73 -2.11
N MET A 23 1.52 -15.50 -1.62
CA MET A 23 2.72 -14.72 -1.88
C MET A 23 3.96 -15.32 -1.23
N THR A 24 3.83 -15.89 -0.03
CA THR A 24 4.94 -16.59 0.65
C THR A 24 5.37 -17.82 -0.14
N GLU A 25 4.41 -18.61 -0.65
CA GLU A 25 4.70 -19.76 -1.52
C GLU A 25 5.36 -19.34 -2.83
N ALA A 26 4.99 -18.17 -3.36
CA ALA A 26 5.63 -17.58 -4.53
C ALA A 26 7.02 -16.99 -4.27
N GLY A 27 7.51 -17.01 -3.03
CA GLY A 27 8.85 -16.56 -2.66
C GLY A 27 8.94 -15.11 -2.21
N ALA A 28 7.84 -14.52 -1.71
CA ALA A 28 7.86 -13.17 -1.19
C ALA A 28 8.81 -13.04 0.02
N LEU A 29 9.67 -12.05 -0.02
CA LEU A 29 10.38 -11.55 1.16
C LEU A 29 9.60 -10.39 1.74
N TRP A 30 9.47 -10.40 3.09
CA TRP A 30 8.53 -9.55 3.79
C TRP A 30 9.21 -8.41 4.53
N GLY A 31 8.67 -7.22 4.38
CA GLY A 31 8.91 -6.09 5.26
C GLY A 31 7.66 -5.80 6.09
N GLN A 32 7.81 -4.98 7.11
CA GLN A 32 6.71 -4.57 7.97
C GLN A 32 6.42 -3.08 7.80
N ASN A 33 5.16 -2.75 7.55
CA ASN A 33 4.67 -1.39 7.47
C ASN A 33 3.44 -1.24 8.36
N TRP A 34 3.53 -0.48 9.46
CA TRP A 34 2.46 -0.32 10.44
C TRP A 34 1.92 -1.66 10.96
N ASP A 35 2.83 -2.57 11.33
CA ASP A 35 2.56 -3.94 11.78
C ASP A 35 1.97 -4.89 10.71
N LEU A 36 1.71 -4.41 9.49
CA LEU A 36 1.28 -5.22 8.37
C LEU A 36 2.49 -5.75 7.58
N GLU A 37 2.51 -7.06 7.35
CA GLU A 37 3.46 -7.67 6.44
C GLU A 37 3.20 -7.19 5.01
N SER A 38 4.22 -6.63 4.39
CA SER A 38 4.17 -6.14 3.00
C SER A 38 5.25 -6.82 2.19
N PRO A 39 4.94 -7.36 1.00
CA PRO A 39 5.95 -7.99 0.15
C PRO A 39 6.93 -6.92 -0.35
N LEU A 40 8.21 -7.15 -0.16
CA LEU A 40 9.27 -6.28 -0.65
C LEU A 40 9.66 -6.63 -2.10
N TYR A 41 9.87 -7.91 -2.34
CA TYR A 41 10.19 -8.50 -3.65
C TYR A 41 10.05 -10.02 -3.54
N PHE A 42 10.15 -10.72 -4.69
CA PHE A 42 10.05 -12.18 -4.77
C PHE A 42 11.37 -12.77 -5.21
N ALA A 43 11.87 -13.73 -4.44
CA ALA A 43 13.14 -14.38 -4.70
C ALA A 43 13.02 -15.91 -4.69
N GLU A 44 14.03 -16.57 -5.20
CA GLU A 44 14.13 -18.03 -5.17
C GLU A 44 14.22 -18.53 -3.72
N LYS A 45 13.71 -19.73 -3.50
CA LYS A 45 13.73 -20.36 -2.17
C LYS A 45 15.17 -20.48 -1.65
N GLY A 46 15.37 -19.98 -0.43
CA GLY A 46 16.69 -19.99 0.22
C GLY A 46 17.53 -18.74 -0.08
N PHE A 47 16.99 -17.77 -0.78
CA PHE A 47 17.66 -16.49 -0.93
C PHE A 47 17.72 -15.76 0.41
N GLU A 48 18.91 -15.28 0.77
CA GLU A 48 19.13 -14.41 1.93
C GLU A 48 19.69 -13.07 1.47
N GLU A 49 18.99 -12.00 1.85
CA GLU A 49 19.49 -10.66 1.56
C GLU A 49 20.68 -10.34 2.45
N THR A 50 21.74 -9.81 1.85
CA THR A 50 22.88 -9.27 2.56
C THR A 50 22.74 -7.75 2.66
N PRO A 51 22.36 -7.21 3.83
CA PRO A 51 22.21 -5.79 4.05
C PRO A 51 23.51 -5.03 3.74
N SER A 52 23.39 -3.87 3.13
CA SER A 52 24.54 -3.04 2.75
C SER A 52 24.17 -1.56 2.74
N LEU A 53 25.13 -0.70 3.06
CA LEU A 53 25.02 0.74 2.86
C LEU A 53 25.14 1.15 1.38
N LYS A 54 25.47 0.21 0.51
CA LYS A 54 25.43 0.31 -0.95
C LYS A 54 24.23 -0.48 -1.47
N ARG A 55 24.32 -0.95 -2.71
CA ARG A 55 23.31 -1.89 -3.28
C ARG A 55 23.44 -3.24 -2.61
N SER A 56 22.32 -3.78 -2.12
CA SER A 56 22.27 -5.17 -1.64
C SER A 56 22.22 -6.16 -2.83
N ASN A 57 22.38 -7.44 -2.54
CA ASN A 57 22.21 -8.50 -3.54
C ASN A 57 20.76 -8.67 -4.04
N ALA A 58 19.78 -8.02 -3.41
CA ALA A 58 18.40 -7.93 -3.90
C ALA A 58 18.25 -7.02 -5.13
N PHE A 59 19.22 -6.15 -5.42
CA PHE A 59 19.13 -5.16 -6.48
C PHE A 59 18.79 -5.75 -7.86
N ASP A 60 19.43 -6.83 -8.23
CA ASP A 60 19.20 -7.48 -9.54
C ASP A 60 17.85 -8.20 -9.58
N ILE A 61 17.38 -8.71 -8.45
CA ILE A 61 16.05 -9.33 -8.32
C ILE A 61 14.98 -8.29 -8.55
N VAL A 62 15.02 -7.19 -7.80
CA VAL A 62 14.09 -6.05 -7.94
C VAL A 62 14.16 -5.47 -9.35
N GLY A 63 15.36 -5.39 -9.94
CA GLY A 63 15.55 -4.94 -11.32
C GLY A 63 14.82 -5.82 -12.34
N ARG A 64 14.81 -7.13 -12.16
CA ARG A 64 14.06 -8.07 -13.02
C ARG A 64 12.55 -7.88 -12.86
N GLU A 65 12.04 -7.71 -11.63
CA GLU A 65 10.62 -7.43 -11.39
C GLU A 65 10.18 -6.12 -12.05
N CYS A 66 10.95 -5.05 -11.88
CA CYS A 66 10.68 -3.77 -12.52
C CYS A 66 10.63 -3.89 -14.05
N LYS A 67 11.52 -4.68 -14.64
CA LYS A 67 11.54 -4.94 -16.08
C LYS A 67 10.30 -5.74 -16.51
N ALA A 68 9.95 -6.79 -15.78
CA ALA A 68 8.78 -7.62 -16.07
C ALA A 68 7.49 -6.80 -16.07
N VAL A 69 7.31 -5.88 -15.11
CA VAL A 69 6.16 -4.96 -15.06
C VAL A 69 6.12 -4.00 -16.25
N ARG A 70 7.27 -3.53 -16.71
CA ARG A 70 7.35 -2.58 -17.84
C ARG A 70 7.11 -3.23 -19.20
N GLU A 71 7.50 -4.48 -19.35
CA GLU A 71 7.44 -5.24 -20.59
C GLU A 71 6.23 -6.18 -20.66
N GLY A 72 5.55 -6.39 -19.54
CA GLY A 72 4.42 -7.30 -19.40
C GLY A 72 3.34 -6.77 -18.47
N VAL A 73 2.86 -7.64 -17.57
CA VAL A 73 1.81 -7.34 -16.59
C VAL A 73 2.35 -7.60 -15.18
N GLY A 74 2.06 -6.68 -14.25
CA GLY A 74 2.38 -6.82 -12.83
C GLY A 74 1.13 -6.84 -11.96
N LEU A 75 1.16 -7.63 -10.89
CA LEU A 75 0.17 -7.63 -9.83
C LEU A 75 0.80 -7.05 -8.55
N PHE A 76 0.14 -6.08 -7.94
CA PHE A 76 0.64 -5.42 -6.75
C PHE A 76 -0.34 -5.58 -5.59
N ASP A 77 0.16 -6.01 -4.44
CA ASP A 77 -0.61 -5.96 -3.20
C ASP A 77 -0.63 -4.52 -2.65
N ILE A 78 -1.83 -3.96 -2.57
CA ILE A 78 -2.07 -2.62 -2.01
C ILE A 78 -2.94 -2.69 -0.75
N THR A 79 -2.90 -3.80 -0.02
CA THR A 79 -3.71 -4.03 1.19
C THR A 79 -3.39 -3.07 2.33
N GLY A 80 -2.23 -2.41 2.30
CA GLY A 80 -1.80 -1.45 3.31
C GLY A 80 -2.70 -0.22 3.50
N PHE A 81 -3.71 -0.02 2.64
CA PHE A 81 -4.68 1.06 2.77
C PHE A 81 -6.00 0.56 3.36
N SER A 82 -6.47 1.25 4.40
CA SER A 82 -7.83 1.05 4.91
C SER A 82 -8.86 1.49 3.89
N ARG A 83 -9.96 0.77 3.79
CA ARG A 83 -11.06 1.06 2.87
C ARG A 83 -12.34 1.24 3.66
N TYR A 84 -13.07 2.29 3.34
CA TYR A 84 -14.33 2.63 3.96
C TYR A 84 -15.38 2.88 2.89
N GLU A 85 -16.53 2.27 3.05
CA GLU A 85 -17.71 2.59 2.27
C GLU A 85 -18.57 3.58 3.06
N ILE A 86 -18.96 4.66 2.40
CA ILE A 86 -19.81 5.71 3.01
C ILE A 86 -21.02 5.88 2.12
N SER A 87 -22.19 5.57 2.66
CA SER A 87 -23.46 5.56 1.95
C SER A 87 -24.54 6.31 2.73
N GLY A 88 -25.66 6.56 2.07
CA GLY A 88 -26.84 7.21 2.65
C GLY A 88 -27.11 8.61 2.13
N PRO A 89 -28.31 9.17 2.43
CA PRO A 89 -28.82 10.39 1.78
C PRO A 89 -27.96 11.64 2.03
N ASN A 90 -27.17 11.65 3.09
CA ASN A 90 -26.31 12.78 3.46
C ASN A 90 -24.83 12.51 3.22
N ALA A 91 -24.45 11.36 2.70
CA ALA A 91 -23.04 10.93 2.53
C ALA A 91 -22.25 11.97 1.73
N ARG A 92 -22.77 12.39 0.57
CA ARG A 92 -22.10 13.38 -0.27
C ARG A 92 -21.93 14.74 0.41
N ALA A 93 -22.96 15.23 1.06
CA ALA A 93 -22.92 16.53 1.75
C ALA A 93 -21.97 16.50 2.95
N TRP A 94 -21.87 15.35 3.63
CA TRP A 94 -20.92 15.16 4.72
C TRP A 94 -19.47 15.10 4.22
N LEU A 95 -19.21 14.34 3.17
CA LEU A 95 -17.88 14.26 2.55
C LEU A 95 -17.41 15.61 2.00
N ASP A 96 -18.33 16.42 1.42
CA ASP A 96 -18.02 17.76 0.90
C ASP A 96 -17.60 18.76 2.00
N LYS A 97 -18.09 18.55 3.23
CA LYS A 97 -17.66 19.31 4.41
C LYS A 97 -16.34 18.81 5.00
N LEU A 98 -16.06 17.51 4.87
CA LEU A 98 -14.88 16.88 5.45
C LEU A 98 -13.63 17.15 4.64
N PHE A 99 -13.75 17.17 3.31
CA PHE A 99 -12.60 17.29 2.42
C PHE A 99 -12.50 18.67 1.76
N ALA A 100 -11.31 19.22 1.75
CA ALA A 100 -10.99 20.46 1.05
C ALA A 100 -10.73 20.22 -0.46
N THR A 101 -11.46 19.29 -1.06
CA THR A 101 -11.33 18.89 -2.45
C THR A 101 -12.71 18.64 -3.03
N ARG A 102 -12.96 19.12 -4.27
CA ARG A 102 -14.21 18.80 -4.97
C ARG A 102 -14.39 17.28 -5.07
N LEU A 103 -15.52 16.77 -4.63
CA LEU A 103 -15.83 15.34 -4.69
C LEU A 103 -15.86 14.81 -6.13
N PRO A 104 -15.44 13.58 -6.36
CA PRO A 104 -15.47 12.97 -7.69
C PRO A 104 -16.91 12.81 -8.20
N THR A 105 -17.07 12.88 -9.51
CA THR A 105 -18.31 12.51 -10.19
C THR A 105 -18.44 10.98 -10.28
N PRO A 106 -19.64 10.44 -10.51
CA PRO A 106 -19.86 9.00 -10.65
C PRO A 106 -18.86 8.32 -11.60
N GLY A 107 -18.35 7.16 -11.22
CA GLY A 107 -17.35 6.39 -11.97
C GLY A 107 -15.92 6.99 -11.94
N ARG A 108 -15.67 7.98 -11.10
CA ARG A 108 -14.35 8.63 -11.00
C ARG A 108 -13.74 8.50 -9.62
N ALA A 109 -12.41 8.55 -9.59
CA ALA A 109 -11.61 8.65 -8.38
C ALA A 109 -10.90 10.01 -8.32
N ARG A 110 -10.62 10.48 -7.11
CA ARG A 110 -9.86 11.71 -6.87
C ARG A 110 -9.13 11.65 -5.54
N LEU A 111 -7.90 12.15 -5.51
CA LEU A 111 -7.21 12.41 -4.25
C LEU A 111 -7.93 13.52 -3.50
N ALA A 112 -8.23 13.29 -2.24
CA ALA A 112 -8.92 14.22 -1.37
C ALA A 112 -8.09 14.52 -0.12
N VAL A 113 -8.08 15.78 0.26
CA VAL A 113 -7.30 16.29 1.38
C VAL A 113 -8.23 16.68 2.51
N ALA A 114 -8.00 16.12 3.70
CA ALA A 114 -8.65 16.55 4.94
C ALA A 114 -7.78 17.56 5.67
N LEU A 115 -8.36 18.71 6.02
CA LEU A 115 -7.68 19.77 6.74
C LEU A 115 -8.26 19.94 8.14
N GLY A 116 -7.41 20.33 9.08
CA GLY A 116 -7.86 20.81 10.38
C GLY A 116 -8.41 22.24 10.30
N HIS A 117 -9.08 22.69 11.37
CA HIS A 117 -9.54 24.09 11.50
C HIS A 117 -8.41 25.12 11.45
N ASP A 118 -7.19 24.69 11.71
CA ASP A 118 -5.95 25.46 11.62
C ASP A 118 -5.34 25.45 10.19
N GLY A 119 -6.03 24.84 9.21
CA GLY A 119 -5.58 24.71 7.83
C GLY A 119 -4.48 23.67 7.60
N ARG A 120 -4.07 22.95 8.65
CA ARG A 120 -3.02 21.93 8.50
C ARG A 120 -3.59 20.63 7.96
N LEU A 121 -2.77 19.91 7.18
CA LEU A 121 -3.09 18.59 6.67
C LEU A 121 -3.34 17.61 7.83
N LYS A 122 -4.47 16.95 7.82
CA LYS A 122 -4.83 15.86 8.74
C LYS A 122 -4.74 14.49 8.07
N GLY A 123 -4.86 14.43 6.76
CA GLY A 123 -4.72 13.23 5.97
C GLY A 123 -5.05 13.48 4.51
N ASP A 124 -4.62 12.56 3.68
CA ASP A 124 -4.98 12.46 2.28
C ASP A 124 -5.54 11.07 2.00
N LEU A 125 -6.57 11.02 1.21
CA LEU A 125 -7.32 9.81 0.90
C LEU A 125 -7.69 9.79 -0.58
N THR A 126 -7.92 8.60 -1.12
CA THR A 126 -8.52 8.48 -2.44
C THR A 126 -10.01 8.25 -2.30
N LEU A 127 -10.81 9.18 -2.80
CA LEU A 127 -12.25 9.04 -2.90
C LEU A 127 -12.60 8.41 -4.25
N LEU A 128 -13.42 7.37 -4.20
CA LEU A 128 -14.00 6.72 -5.37
C LEU A 128 -15.52 6.84 -5.30
N ASN A 129 -16.14 7.37 -6.35
CA ASN A 129 -17.60 7.43 -6.46
C ASN A 129 -18.07 6.31 -7.42
N TRP A 130 -18.77 5.32 -6.89
CA TRP A 130 -19.24 4.15 -7.65
C TRP A 130 -20.34 4.47 -8.68
N GLY A 131 -21.07 5.57 -8.49
CA GLY A 131 -22.08 6.02 -9.45
C GLY A 131 -23.47 5.43 -9.26
N ASP A 132 -23.74 4.77 -8.15
CA ASP A 132 -25.01 4.12 -7.82
C ASP A 132 -26.00 5.02 -7.06
N GLY A 133 -25.69 6.30 -6.95
CA GLY A 133 -26.57 7.31 -6.32
C GLY A 133 -26.59 7.30 -4.79
N THR A 134 -25.64 6.61 -4.16
CA THR A 134 -25.44 6.62 -2.71
C THR A 134 -24.40 7.65 -2.28
#